data_fc6602fa77f8b65ba65ed82c78f5092b
#
_entry.id   fc6602fa77f8b65ba65ed82c78f5092b
#
_cell.length_a   1.000
_cell.length_b   1.000
_cell.length_c   1.000
_cell.angle_alpha   90.00
_cell.angle_beta   90.00
_cell.angle_gamma   90.00
#
_symmetry.space_group_name_H-M   'P 1'
#
loop_
_entity.id
_entity.type
_entity.pdbx_description
1 polymer ?
#
loop_
_entity_poly.entity_id
_entity_poly.type
_entity_poly.pdbx_seq_one_letter_code
_entity_poly.pdbx_strand_id
1 'polypeptide(L)'
;MPASAEKRDGCIIERRLKAAPIDAESCGFPHAAQVIGEERRYLHKETGEILTDAKTGQPKIFIRHFITSLRPGEADAKKLAALMRNHWGVENRNHWRRDASRWKEDACRLRNPQAAQNFALLRNALLALIPPDSGTMEQIFERYTLSPAAALKLLNSKIRNL
;
A
#
# COMPACT_ATOMS: atom_id res chain seq x y z
N MET A 1 4.48 12.12 21.97
CA MET A 1 4.00 11.65 20.67
C MET A 1 5.07 10.80 20.02
N PRO A 2 4.79 9.58 19.58
CA PRO A 2 5.76 8.83 18.81
C PRO A 2 5.88 9.48 17.43
N ALA A 3 7.08 9.96 17.13
CA ALA A 3 7.48 10.42 15.81
C ALA A 3 8.29 9.33 15.15
N SER A 4 8.03 9.05 13.88
CA SER A 4 8.90 8.22 13.04
C SER A 4 9.53 9.10 11.97
N ALA A 5 10.83 8.92 11.72
CA ALA A 5 11.54 9.63 10.68
C ALA A 5 12.05 8.63 9.62
N GLU A 6 11.89 8.98 8.35
CA GLU A 6 12.32 8.19 7.19
C GLU A 6 13.14 9.10 6.28
N LYS A 7 14.31 8.63 5.84
CA LYS A 7 15.11 9.34 4.82
C LYS A 7 14.68 8.91 3.43
N ARG A 8 14.29 9.85 2.60
CA ARG A 8 13.90 9.60 1.22
C ARG A 8 14.24 10.79 0.33
N ASP A 9 14.82 10.52 -0.84
CA ASP A 9 15.05 11.49 -1.92
C ASP A 9 15.65 12.84 -1.43
N GLY A 10 16.67 12.80 -0.58
CA GLY A 10 17.36 13.98 -0.08
C GLY A 10 16.66 14.75 1.04
N CYS A 11 15.52 14.29 1.53
CA CYS A 11 14.82 14.88 2.67
C CYS A 11 14.57 13.87 3.81
N ILE A 12 14.22 14.38 4.97
CA ILE A 12 13.71 13.60 6.10
C ILE A 12 12.20 13.79 6.16
N ILE A 13 11.45 12.68 6.17
CA ILE A 13 10.02 12.69 6.35
C ILE A 13 9.72 12.34 7.81
N GLU A 14 9.31 13.33 8.58
CA GLU A 14 8.83 13.13 9.95
C GLU A 14 7.32 12.89 9.94
N ARG A 15 6.86 11.84 10.65
CA ARG A 15 5.44 11.54 10.84
C ARG A 15 5.09 11.59 12.30
N ARG A 16 4.04 12.32 12.63
CA ARG A 16 3.48 12.42 13.98
C ARG A 16 2.04 11.93 13.94
N LEU A 17 1.68 11.02 14.85
CA LEU A 17 0.33 10.49 14.95
C LEU A 17 -0.34 10.98 16.22
N LYS A 18 -1.62 11.36 16.08
CA LYS A 18 -2.55 11.58 17.19
C LYS A 18 -3.76 10.69 16.94
N ALA A 19 -4.24 10.03 17.99
CA ALA A 19 -5.48 9.27 17.94
C ALA A 19 -6.43 9.81 19.02
N ALA A 20 -7.70 9.87 18.69
CA ALA A 20 -8.77 10.25 19.59
C ALA A 20 -9.95 9.29 19.42
N PRO A 21 -10.67 8.96 20.50
CA PRO A 21 -11.91 8.19 20.39
C PRO A 21 -12.92 8.95 19.55
N ILE A 22 -13.73 8.23 18.79
CA ILE A 22 -14.81 8.78 17.98
C ILE A 22 -16.04 7.88 18.15
N ASP A 23 -17.21 8.50 18.13
CA ASP A 23 -18.46 7.77 18.09
C ASP A 23 -18.83 7.38 16.66
N ALA A 24 -19.17 6.10 16.44
CA ALA A 24 -19.47 5.54 15.14
C ALA A 24 -20.71 6.19 14.50
N GLU A 25 -21.73 6.54 15.29
CA GLU A 25 -22.95 7.17 14.79
C GLU A 25 -22.65 8.58 14.29
N SER A 26 -21.87 9.36 15.05
CA SER A 26 -21.49 10.72 14.70
C SER A 26 -20.65 10.81 13.44
N CYS A 27 -19.79 9.82 13.16
CA CYS A 27 -18.95 9.84 11.96
C CYS A 27 -19.53 9.09 10.75
N GLY A 28 -20.65 8.39 10.91
CA GLY A 28 -21.31 7.63 9.85
C GLY A 28 -20.55 6.39 9.40
N PHE A 29 -19.53 5.95 10.15
CA PHE A 29 -18.77 4.74 9.85
C PHE A 29 -19.08 3.66 10.89
N PRO A 30 -19.76 2.56 10.49
CA PRO A 30 -20.05 1.45 11.40
C PRO A 30 -18.76 0.91 12.04
N HIS A 31 -18.85 0.66 13.36
CA HIS A 31 -17.73 0.14 14.17
C HIS A 31 -16.51 1.07 14.30
N ALA A 32 -16.56 2.33 13.87
CA ALA A 32 -15.49 3.27 14.15
C ALA A 32 -15.30 3.44 15.65
N ALA A 33 -14.07 3.38 16.15
CA ALA A 33 -13.73 3.54 17.55
C ALA A 33 -12.73 4.67 17.79
N GLN A 34 -11.87 4.95 16.82
CA GLN A 34 -10.92 6.06 16.90
C GLN A 34 -10.73 6.73 15.53
N VAL A 35 -10.48 8.05 15.55
CA VAL A 35 -9.91 8.80 14.45
C VAL A 35 -8.41 8.99 14.69
N ILE A 36 -7.62 8.84 13.65
CA ILE A 36 -6.17 9.02 13.69
C ILE A 36 -5.81 10.17 12.74
N GLY A 37 -5.13 11.19 13.26
CA GLY A 37 -4.50 12.23 12.46
C GLY A 37 -3.02 11.92 12.27
N GLU A 38 -2.58 11.79 11.03
CA GLU A 38 -1.17 11.71 10.64
C GLU A 38 -0.73 13.08 10.13
N GLU A 39 0.19 13.73 10.83
CA GLU A 39 0.90 14.89 10.34
C GLU A 39 2.24 14.46 9.76
N ARG A 40 2.47 14.79 8.48
CA ARG A 40 3.70 14.49 7.76
C ARG A 40 4.41 15.77 7.42
N ARG A 41 5.66 15.92 7.91
CA ARG A 41 6.55 17.06 7.66
C ARG A 41 7.72 16.62 6.81
N TYR A 42 8.07 17.42 5.81
CA TYR A 42 9.26 17.22 5.01
C TYR A 42 10.34 18.17 5.47
N LEU A 43 11.46 17.65 5.96
CA LEU A 43 12.54 18.41 6.54
C LEU A 43 13.77 18.35 5.64
N HIS A 44 14.51 19.43 5.59
CA HIS A 44 15.81 19.47 4.95
C HIS A 44 16.77 18.54 5.71
N LYS A 45 17.56 17.74 4.96
CA LYS A 45 18.38 16.69 5.54
C LYS A 45 19.49 17.22 6.47
N GLU A 46 20.04 18.40 6.17
CA GLU A 46 21.17 18.99 6.88
C GLU A 46 20.72 19.98 7.95
N THR A 47 19.77 20.87 7.64
CA THR A 47 19.34 21.92 8.56
C THR A 47 18.19 21.50 9.47
N GLY A 48 17.42 20.44 9.10
CA GLY A 48 16.24 20.03 9.83
C GLY A 48 15.04 20.99 9.69
N GLU A 49 15.15 22.02 8.88
CA GLU A 49 14.06 22.97 8.63
C GLU A 49 12.99 22.37 7.74
N ILE A 50 11.73 22.82 7.91
CA ILE A 50 10.62 22.36 7.09
C ILE A 50 10.82 22.87 5.67
N LEU A 51 10.79 21.97 4.70
CA LEU A 51 10.86 22.31 3.28
C LEU A 51 9.62 23.10 2.86
N THR A 52 9.81 24.03 1.95
CA THR A 52 8.76 24.81 1.32
C THR A 52 8.38 24.20 -0.02
N ASP A 53 7.10 24.16 -0.33
CA ASP A 53 6.61 23.76 -1.64
C ASP A 53 6.92 24.85 -2.67
N ALA A 54 7.65 24.48 -3.72
CA ALA A 54 8.11 25.45 -4.74
C ALA A 54 6.97 26.11 -5.54
N LYS A 55 5.79 25.47 -5.60
CA LYS A 55 4.65 26.00 -6.35
C LYS A 55 3.78 26.93 -5.51
N THR A 56 3.59 26.59 -4.22
CA THR A 56 2.65 27.30 -3.35
C THR A 56 3.32 28.25 -2.37
N GLY A 57 4.64 28.12 -2.17
CA GLY A 57 5.38 28.88 -1.14
C GLY A 57 5.03 28.47 0.29
N GLN A 58 4.20 27.45 0.50
CA GLN A 58 3.76 27.00 1.80
C GLN A 58 4.66 25.93 2.41
N PRO A 59 4.75 25.81 3.75
CA PRO A 59 5.46 24.72 4.38
C PRO A 59 4.95 23.36 3.92
N LYS A 60 5.85 22.44 3.62
CA LYS A 60 5.52 21.08 3.16
C LYS A 60 5.05 20.22 4.33
N ILE A 61 3.85 20.50 4.80
CA ILE A 61 3.15 19.80 5.88
C ILE A 61 1.85 19.22 5.31
N PHE A 62 1.64 17.93 5.50
CA PHE A 62 0.42 17.25 5.06
C PHE A 62 -0.26 16.61 6.25
N ILE A 63 -1.56 16.81 6.36
CA ILE A 63 -2.40 16.17 7.38
C ILE A 63 -3.33 15.18 6.68
N ARG A 64 -3.38 13.96 7.20
CA ARG A 64 -4.31 12.91 6.75
C ARG A 64 -5.06 12.35 7.93
N HIS A 65 -6.31 12.00 7.71
CA HIS A 65 -7.16 11.39 8.72
C HIS A 65 -7.51 9.96 8.33
N PHE A 66 -7.53 9.07 9.32
CA PHE A 66 -7.88 7.67 9.18
C PHE A 66 -8.85 7.31 10.28
N ILE A 67 -9.68 6.30 10.03
CA ILE A 67 -10.63 5.75 11.00
C ILE A 67 -10.24 4.30 11.25
N THR A 68 -10.36 3.86 12.49
CA THR A 68 -10.11 2.47 12.89
C THR A 68 -11.19 1.96 13.83
N SER A 69 -11.50 0.67 13.73
CA SER A 69 -12.35 -0.05 14.68
C SER A 69 -11.62 -0.47 15.96
N LEU A 70 -10.31 -0.33 16.02
CA LEU A 70 -9.54 -0.62 17.23
C LEU A 70 -9.86 0.40 18.31
N ARG A 71 -10.21 -0.09 19.48
CA ARG A 71 -10.53 0.77 20.64
C ARG A 71 -9.28 1.40 21.25
N PRO A 72 -9.41 2.54 21.95
CA PRO A 72 -8.32 3.08 22.76
C PRO A 72 -7.76 2.00 23.70
N GLY A 73 -6.44 1.82 23.69
CA GLY A 73 -5.77 0.77 24.49
C GLY A 73 -5.49 -0.53 23.74
N GLU A 74 -6.20 -0.87 22.66
CA GLU A 74 -5.95 -2.08 21.86
C GLU A 74 -4.75 -1.94 20.92
N ALA A 75 -4.39 -0.71 20.56
CA ALA A 75 -3.25 -0.41 19.74
C ALA A 75 -2.58 0.89 20.18
N ASP A 76 -1.28 0.83 20.43
CA ASP A 76 -0.45 2.01 20.61
C ASP A 76 -0.19 2.73 19.27
N ALA A 77 0.39 3.92 19.32
CA ALA A 77 0.68 4.71 18.14
C ALA A 77 1.67 4.01 17.18
N LYS A 78 2.56 3.17 17.69
CA LYS A 78 3.50 2.38 16.86
C LYS A 78 2.75 1.31 16.07
N LYS A 79 1.82 0.60 16.70
CA LYS A 79 0.97 -0.41 16.05
C LYS A 79 0.03 0.26 15.03
N LEU A 80 -0.59 1.38 15.36
CA LEU A 80 -1.42 2.15 14.43
C LEU A 80 -0.62 2.62 13.21
N ALA A 81 0.58 3.16 13.41
CA ALA A 81 1.47 3.55 12.32
C ALA A 81 1.88 2.37 11.43
N ALA A 82 2.10 1.18 12.01
CA ALA A 82 2.40 -0.03 11.24
C ALA A 82 1.19 -0.50 10.42
N LEU A 83 -0.01 -0.48 10.99
CA LEU A 83 -1.24 -0.83 10.28
C LEU A 83 -1.50 0.12 9.11
N MET A 84 -1.33 1.42 9.31
CA MET A 84 -1.48 2.42 8.25
C MET A 84 -0.48 2.19 7.11
N ARG A 85 0.79 1.90 7.41
CA ARG A 85 1.80 1.56 6.38
C ARG A 85 1.48 0.27 5.66
N ASN A 86 0.99 -0.74 6.37
CA ASN A 86 0.61 -2.03 5.78
C ASN A 86 -0.61 -1.91 4.87
N HIS A 87 -1.56 -1.03 5.19
CA HIS A 87 -2.69 -0.74 4.31
C HIS A 87 -2.23 -0.23 2.94
N TRP A 88 -1.26 0.68 2.89
CA TRP A 88 -0.62 1.12 1.64
C TRP A 88 0.14 0.00 0.92
N GLY A 89 0.56 -1.03 1.66
CA GLY A 89 1.18 -2.22 1.08
C GLY A 89 0.22 -2.99 0.16
N VAL A 90 -1.08 -2.98 0.43
CA VAL A 90 -2.09 -3.60 -0.45
C VAL A 90 -2.14 -2.88 -1.79
N GLU A 91 -2.18 -1.54 -1.80
CA GLU A 91 -2.16 -0.77 -3.04
C GLU A 91 -0.87 -1.01 -3.83
N ASN A 92 0.29 -0.85 -3.21
CA ASN A 92 1.58 -0.94 -3.89
C ASN A 92 1.98 -2.37 -4.29
N ARG A 93 1.56 -3.38 -3.53
CA ARG A 93 1.95 -4.78 -3.79
C ARG A 93 0.94 -5.54 -4.63
N ASN A 94 -0.34 -5.24 -4.50
CA ASN A 94 -1.41 -5.94 -5.20
C ASN A 94 -1.98 -5.11 -6.35
N HIS A 95 -2.63 -3.98 -6.04
CA HIS A 95 -3.29 -3.15 -7.07
C HIS A 95 -2.30 -2.65 -8.12
N TRP A 96 -1.20 -2.01 -7.71
CA TRP A 96 -0.20 -1.52 -8.65
C TRP A 96 0.37 -2.62 -9.57
N ARG A 97 0.57 -3.84 -9.06
CA ARG A 97 1.02 -4.97 -9.88
C ARG A 97 0.02 -5.37 -10.94
N ARG A 98 -1.27 -5.20 -10.68
CA ARG A 98 -2.36 -5.53 -11.60
C ARG A 98 -2.64 -4.40 -12.60
N ASP A 99 -2.61 -3.17 -12.14
CA ASP A 99 -3.08 -2.01 -12.88
C ASP A 99 -1.95 -1.35 -13.68
N ALA A 100 -0.80 -1.13 -13.06
CA ALA A 100 0.35 -0.44 -13.68
C ALA A 100 1.31 -1.37 -14.43
N SER A 101 1.22 -2.70 -14.29
CA SER A 101 2.05 -3.66 -14.99
C SER A 101 1.53 -3.97 -16.41
N ARG A 102 2.14 -4.95 -17.07
CA ARG A 102 1.67 -5.47 -18.37
C ARG A 102 0.22 -5.97 -18.37
N TRP A 103 -0.32 -6.30 -17.21
CA TRP A 103 -1.71 -6.76 -17.12
C TRP A 103 -2.73 -5.66 -17.35
N LYS A 104 -2.42 -4.40 -17.00
CA LYS A 104 -3.27 -3.22 -17.24
C LYS A 104 -4.74 -3.52 -16.98
N GLU A 105 -5.03 -4.02 -15.78
CA GLU A 105 -6.39 -4.49 -15.45
C GLU A 105 -7.42 -3.37 -15.56
N ASP A 106 -7.06 -2.15 -15.17
CA ASP A 106 -7.89 -0.94 -15.31
C ASP A 106 -8.24 -0.61 -16.75
N ALA A 107 -7.34 -0.96 -17.70
CA ALA A 107 -7.55 -0.74 -19.11
C ALA A 107 -8.19 -1.94 -19.82
N CYS A 108 -8.73 -2.90 -19.08
CA CYS A 108 -9.39 -4.09 -19.63
C CYS A 108 -10.61 -3.70 -20.44
N ARG A 109 -10.61 -4.05 -21.74
CA ARG A 109 -11.72 -3.74 -22.67
C ARG A 109 -12.66 -4.90 -22.91
N LEU A 110 -12.62 -5.93 -22.07
CA LEU A 110 -13.54 -7.06 -22.16
C LEU A 110 -14.97 -6.61 -21.84
N ARG A 111 -15.87 -6.77 -22.81
CA ARG A 111 -17.28 -6.40 -22.64
C ARG A 111 -18.10 -7.48 -21.95
N ASN A 112 -17.66 -8.74 -22.00
CA ASN A 112 -18.31 -9.84 -21.33
C ASN A 112 -17.95 -9.84 -19.84
N PRO A 113 -18.91 -9.63 -18.91
CA PRO A 113 -18.61 -9.56 -17.48
C PRO A 113 -18.02 -10.85 -16.92
N GLN A 114 -18.50 -12.01 -17.39
CA GLN A 114 -18.02 -13.32 -16.94
C GLN A 114 -16.56 -13.55 -17.37
N ALA A 115 -16.21 -13.17 -18.61
CA ALA A 115 -14.84 -13.26 -19.08
C ALA A 115 -13.91 -12.32 -18.28
N ALA A 116 -14.36 -11.08 -18.01
CA ALA A 116 -13.59 -10.13 -17.19
C ALA A 116 -13.35 -10.67 -15.77
N GLN A 117 -14.37 -11.23 -15.14
CA GLN A 117 -14.28 -11.86 -13.82
C GLN A 117 -13.31 -13.05 -13.83
N ASN A 118 -13.40 -13.94 -14.82
CA ASN A 118 -12.52 -15.09 -14.94
C ASN A 118 -11.05 -14.66 -15.12
N PHE A 119 -10.78 -13.62 -15.91
CA PHE A 119 -9.43 -13.06 -16.05
C PHE A 119 -8.92 -12.44 -14.76
N ALA A 120 -9.76 -11.73 -14.00
CA ALA A 120 -9.38 -11.17 -12.70
C ALA A 120 -9.01 -12.29 -11.70
N LEU A 121 -9.81 -13.37 -11.65
CA LEU A 121 -9.53 -14.53 -10.81
C LEU A 121 -8.21 -15.23 -11.21
N LEU A 122 -7.99 -15.41 -12.52
CA LEU A 122 -6.74 -15.99 -13.02
C LEU A 122 -5.52 -15.16 -12.67
N ARG A 123 -5.61 -13.83 -12.81
CA ARG A 123 -4.53 -12.91 -12.41
C ARG A 123 -4.25 -12.99 -10.91
N ASN A 124 -5.29 -13.05 -10.08
CA ASN A 124 -5.14 -13.23 -8.63
C ASN A 124 -4.44 -14.54 -8.29
N ALA A 125 -4.85 -15.64 -8.92
CA ALA A 125 -4.21 -16.94 -8.73
C ALA A 125 -2.72 -16.91 -9.14
N LEU A 126 -2.39 -16.29 -10.28
CA LEU A 126 -1.02 -16.15 -10.74
C LEU A 126 -0.17 -15.28 -9.78
N LEU A 127 -0.73 -14.18 -9.27
CA LEU A 127 -0.04 -13.34 -8.26
C LEU A 127 0.24 -14.11 -6.97
N ALA A 128 -0.69 -14.95 -6.53
CA ALA A 128 -0.50 -15.77 -5.34
C ALA A 128 0.60 -16.84 -5.51
N LEU A 129 0.85 -17.30 -6.74
CA LEU A 129 1.92 -18.24 -7.04
C LEU A 129 3.31 -17.59 -7.09
N ILE A 130 3.38 -16.30 -7.41
CA ILE A 130 4.65 -15.58 -7.55
C ILE A 130 5.21 -15.26 -6.16
N PRO A 131 6.45 -15.67 -5.83
CA PRO A 131 7.08 -15.32 -4.56
C PRO A 131 7.21 -13.79 -4.40
N PRO A 132 7.04 -13.25 -3.17
CA PRO A 132 7.09 -11.81 -2.92
C PRO A 132 8.36 -11.12 -3.40
N ASP A 133 9.49 -11.81 -3.32
CA ASP A 133 10.83 -11.27 -3.63
C ASP A 133 11.30 -11.58 -5.06
N SER A 134 10.38 -11.90 -5.98
CA SER A 134 10.71 -12.30 -7.35
C SER A 134 11.15 -11.17 -8.28
N GLY A 135 11.19 -9.93 -7.79
CA GLY A 135 11.53 -8.74 -8.58
C GLY A 135 10.31 -7.99 -9.12
N THR A 136 10.54 -7.17 -10.14
CA THR A 136 9.45 -6.41 -10.79
C THR A 136 8.58 -7.32 -11.67
N MET A 137 7.36 -6.88 -11.96
CA MET A 137 6.45 -7.66 -12.83
C MET A 137 7.03 -7.85 -14.24
N GLU A 138 7.79 -6.89 -14.75
CA GLU A 138 8.48 -6.97 -16.05
C GLU A 138 9.52 -8.09 -16.04
N GLN A 139 10.36 -8.16 -15.00
CA GLN A 139 11.37 -9.21 -14.83
C GLN A 139 10.73 -10.60 -14.67
N ILE A 140 9.59 -10.66 -13.98
CA ILE A 140 8.83 -11.91 -13.81
C ILE A 140 8.27 -12.38 -15.15
N PHE A 141 7.65 -11.49 -15.91
CA PHE A 141 7.14 -11.82 -17.24
C PHE A 141 8.26 -12.26 -18.18
N GLU A 142 9.36 -11.54 -18.21
CA GLU A 142 10.53 -11.90 -19.03
C GLU A 142 11.04 -13.28 -18.68
N ARG A 143 11.28 -13.55 -17.38
CA ARG A 143 11.75 -14.86 -16.89
C ARG A 143 10.89 -16.00 -17.38
N TYR A 144 9.56 -15.91 -17.19
CA TYR A 144 8.66 -17.01 -17.52
C TYR A 144 8.30 -17.10 -19.01
N THR A 145 8.41 -16.01 -19.75
CA THR A 145 8.30 -16.01 -21.22
C THR A 145 9.51 -16.70 -21.86
N LEU A 146 10.73 -16.40 -21.36
CA LEU A 146 11.95 -16.97 -21.89
C LEU A 146 12.20 -18.41 -21.42
N SER A 147 11.56 -18.85 -20.34
CA SER A 147 11.72 -20.20 -19.79
C SER A 147 10.38 -20.84 -19.41
N PRO A 148 9.65 -21.45 -20.36
CA PRO A 148 8.41 -22.18 -20.09
C PRO A 148 8.60 -23.32 -19.07
N ALA A 149 9.77 -23.95 -19.05
CA ALA A 149 10.12 -24.98 -18.05
C ALA A 149 10.12 -24.40 -16.62
N ALA A 150 10.61 -23.18 -16.42
CA ALA A 150 10.57 -22.50 -15.12
C ALA A 150 9.13 -22.18 -14.70
N ALA A 151 8.28 -21.79 -15.64
CA ALA A 151 6.86 -21.54 -15.39
C ALA A 151 6.14 -22.82 -14.94
N LEU A 152 6.35 -23.94 -15.65
CA LEU A 152 5.79 -25.24 -15.28
C LEU A 152 6.30 -25.72 -13.91
N LYS A 153 7.58 -25.52 -13.61
CA LYS A 153 8.15 -25.84 -12.30
C LYS A 153 7.50 -25.04 -11.17
N LEU A 154 7.23 -23.75 -11.38
CA LEU A 154 6.54 -22.90 -10.42
C LEU A 154 5.12 -23.42 -10.15
N LEU A 155 4.34 -23.69 -11.19
CA LEU A 155 2.99 -24.24 -11.08
C LEU A 155 2.99 -25.55 -10.29
N ASN A 156 3.83 -26.50 -10.67
CA ASN A 156 3.91 -27.82 -10.04
C ASN A 156 4.40 -27.78 -8.58
N SER A 157 5.27 -26.83 -8.22
CA SER A 157 5.79 -26.71 -6.85
C SER A 157 4.75 -26.23 -5.85
N LYS A 158 3.80 -25.40 -6.29
CA LYS A 158 2.76 -24.82 -5.43
C LYS A 158 1.52 -25.71 -5.33
N ILE A 159 1.15 -26.41 -6.39
CA ILE A 159 0.02 -27.36 -6.40
C ILE A 159 0.27 -28.55 -5.46
N ARG A 160 1.51 -28.97 -5.28
CA ARG A 160 1.87 -30.08 -4.35
C ARG A 160 1.78 -29.72 -2.86
N ASN A 161 1.65 -28.44 -2.53
CA ASN A 161 1.57 -27.93 -1.15
C ASN A 161 0.16 -27.41 -0.77
N LEU A 162 -0.83 -27.65 -1.62
CA LEU A 162 -2.26 -27.45 -1.36
C LEU A 162 -2.92 -28.81 -1.05
#